data_d31224011c1c7ac040a8e6ded88025d8
#
_entry.id   d31224011c1c7ac040a8e6ded88025d8
#
_cell.length_a   1.000
_cell.length_b   1.000
_cell.length_c   1.000
_cell.angle_alpha   90.00
_cell.angle_beta   90.00
_cell.angle_gamma   90.00
#
_symmetry.space_group_name_H-M   'P 1'
#
loop_
_entity.id
_entity.type
_entity.pdbx_description
1 polymer ?
#
loop_
_entity_poly.entity_id
_entity_poly.type
_entity_poly.pdbx_seq_one_letter_code
_entity_poly.pdbx_strand_id
1 'polypeptide(L)'
;MRLPLAALLALMPFAAHAGFDSGNRLYEDCGSENYFNRGYCGGYITGIVDTIEAMQQSGQLPKNTLCIPDNVTKGQLADAVKMYLGSNPSRRHLDAGSLVPEALQRSFPCGG
;
A
#
# COMPACT_ATOMS: atom_id res chain seq x y z
N MET A 1 11.36 51.43 3.46
CA MET A 1 11.44 50.01 3.89
C MET A 1 10.95 49.13 2.75
N ARG A 2 11.84 48.44 2.12
CA ARG A 2 11.51 47.48 1.05
C ARG A 2 11.64 46.08 1.63
N LEU A 3 10.52 45.43 1.86
CA LEU A 3 10.51 44.01 2.23
C LEU A 3 10.88 43.18 0.99
N PRO A 4 11.88 42.27 1.08
CA PRO A 4 12.25 41.48 -0.09
C PRO A 4 11.13 40.50 -0.42
N LEU A 5 10.73 40.50 -1.69
CA LEU A 5 9.72 39.57 -2.26
C LEU A 5 10.10 38.09 -2.10
N ALA A 6 11.34 37.80 -1.69
CA ALA A 6 11.86 36.43 -1.53
C ALA A 6 11.27 35.68 -0.32
N ALA A 7 10.64 36.38 0.64
CA ALA A 7 10.10 35.76 1.84
C ALA A 7 8.74 35.06 1.62
N LEU A 8 8.03 35.33 0.52
CA LEU A 8 6.71 34.74 0.26
C LEU A 8 6.77 33.37 -0.46
N LEU A 9 7.92 33.00 -1.01
CA LEU A 9 8.07 31.72 -1.74
C LEU A 9 8.33 30.50 -0.84
N ALA A 10 8.58 30.71 0.45
CA ALA A 10 8.93 29.68 1.41
C ALA A 10 7.72 28.96 2.03
N LEU A 11 6.49 29.33 1.70
CA LEU A 11 5.26 28.84 2.36
C LEU A 11 4.35 28.02 1.46
N MET A 12 4.82 27.54 0.28
CA MET A 12 4.04 26.60 -0.52
C MET A 12 4.21 25.18 0.05
N PRO A 13 3.13 24.55 0.55
CA PRO A 13 3.21 23.15 0.95
C PRO A 13 3.48 22.31 -0.31
N PHE A 14 4.63 21.64 -0.34
CA PHE A 14 4.89 20.61 -1.32
C PHE A 14 3.98 19.43 -0.99
N ALA A 15 2.93 19.22 -1.80
CA ALA A 15 2.20 17.97 -1.78
C ALA A 15 3.09 16.89 -2.40
N ALA A 16 3.78 16.12 -1.56
CA ALA A 16 4.53 14.96 -2.03
C ALA A 16 3.54 13.83 -2.33
N HIS A 17 3.30 13.54 -3.62
CA HIS A 17 2.61 12.34 -4.03
C HIS A 17 3.65 11.23 -4.18
N ALA A 18 3.64 10.24 -3.27
CA ALA A 18 4.54 9.10 -3.30
C ALA A 18 4.00 7.93 -4.13
N GLY A 19 2.71 7.90 -4.49
CA GLY A 19 2.08 6.83 -5.26
C GLY A 19 0.94 7.32 -6.14
N PHE A 20 0.50 6.46 -7.06
CA PHE A 20 -0.62 6.74 -7.97
C PHE A 20 -1.98 6.42 -7.37
N ASP A 21 -2.05 5.38 -6.51
CA ASP A 21 -3.28 4.95 -5.89
C ASP A 21 -3.27 5.17 -4.37
N SER A 22 -4.36 5.71 -3.87
CA SER A 22 -4.61 5.82 -2.44
C SER A 22 -5.23 4.53 -1.88
N GLY A 23 -5.18 4.37 -0.57
CA GLY A 23 -5.90 3.31 0.11
C GLY A 23 -7.41 3.36 -0.14
N ASN A 24 -8.00 4.55 -0.23
CA ASN A 24 -9.42 4.71 -0.58
C ASN A 24 -9.72 4.11 -1.96
N ARG A 25 -8.90 4.39 -2.95
CA ARG A 25 -9.07 3.84 -4.29
C ARG A 25 -8.96 2.32 -4.30
N LEU A 26 -7.94 1.80 -3.66
CA LEU A 26 -7.74 0.36 -3.57
C LEU A 26 -8.90 -0.31 -2.82
N TYR A 27 -9.39 0.30 -1.75
CA TYR A 27 -10.54 -0.21 -1.00
C TYR A 27 -11.79 -0.32 -1.86
N GLU A 28 -12.05 0.70 -2.69
CA GLU A 28 -13.16 0.67 -3.65
C GLU A 28 -12.99 -0.46 -4.67
N ASP A 29 -11.80 -0.60 -5.25
CA ASP A 29 -11.53 -1.63 -6.25
C ASP A 29 -11.67 -3.04 -5.67
N CYS A 30 -11.16 -3.26 -4.46
CA CYS A 30 -11.25 -4.55 -3.76
C CYS A 30 -12.69 -4.92 -3.37
N GLY A 31 -13.54 -3.92 -3.13
CA GLY A 31 -14.95 -4.10 -2.78
C GLY A 31 -15.91 -4.06 -3.97
N SER A 32 -15.41 -3.84 -5.18
CA SER A 32 -16.25 -3.66 -6.36
C SER A 32 -16.88 -4.98 -6.83
N GLU A 33 -18.09 -4.88 -7.37
CA GLU A 33 -18.74 -6.00 -8.08
C GLU A 33 -18.23 -6.13 -9.52
N ASN A 34 -17.58 -5.09 -10.05
CA ASN A 34 -17.00 -5.07 -11.38
C ASN A 34 -15.73 -5.95 -11.42
N TYR A 35 -15.70 -6.91 -12.32
CA TYR A 35 -14.57 -7.85 -12.45
C TYR A 35 -13.24 -7.15 -12.76
N PHE A 36 -13.27 -6.09 -13.58
CA PHE A 36 -12.07 -5.33 -13.90
C PHE A 36 -11.46 -4.71 -12.64
N ASN A 37 -12.27 -4.05 -11.83
CA ASN A 37 -11.82 -3.38 -10.61
C ASN A 37 -11.31 -4.41 -9.58
N ARG A 38 -11.99 -5.54 -9.43
CA ARG A 38 -11.51 -6.61 -8.54
C ARG A 38 -10.22 -7.23 -9.05
N GLY A 39 -10.09 -7.40 -10.35
CA GLY A 39 -8.84 -7.85 -10.98
C GLY A 39 -7.70 -6.86 -10.76
N TYR A 40 -7.99 -5.56 -10.85
CA TYR A 40 -7.03 -4.51 -10.53
C TYR A 40 -6.57 -4.61 -9.08
N CYS A 41 -7.49 -4.76 -8.14
CA CYS A 41 -7.17 -4.97 -6.71
C CYS A 41 -6.20 -6.15 -6.53
N GLY A 42 -6.56 -7.32 -7.05
CA GLY A 42 -5.74 -8.52 -6.94
C GLY A 42 -4.36 -8.36 -7.57
N GLY A 43 -4.30 -7.80 -8.77
CA GLY A 43 -3.05 -7.56 -9.49
C GLY A 43 -2.15 -6.55 -8.78
N TYR A 44 -2.73 -5.48 -8.26
CA TYR A 44 -2.00 -4.48 -7.49
C TYR A 44 -1.33 -5.09 -6.24
N ILE A 45 -2.09 -5.84 -5.47
CA ILE A 45 -1.61 -6.48 -4.24
C ILE A 45 -0.54 -7.53 -4.56
N THR A 46 -0.81 -8.43 -5.51
CA THR A 46 0.14 -9.50 -5.86
C THR A 46 1.41 -8.95 -6.48
N GLY A 47 1.33 -7.88 -7.26
CA GLY A 47 2.51 -7.19 -7.80
C GLY A 47 3.41 -6.64 -6.70
N ILE A 48 2.84 -6.08 -5.65
CA ILE A 48 3.61 -5.62 -4.48
C ILE A 48 4.27 -6.80 -3.77
N VAL A 49 3.52 -7.88 -3.52
CA VAL A 49 4.04 -9.08 -2.87
C VAL A 49 5.19 -9.68 -3.66
N ASP A 50 5.00 -9.90 -4.96
CA ASP A 50 6.03 -10.47 -5.84
C ASP A 50 7.29 -9.62 -5.84
N THR A 51 7.14 -8.30 -5.85
CA THR A 51 8.28 -7.37 -5.83
C THR A 51 9.03 -7.45 -4.51
N ILE A 52 8.32 -7.41 -3.37
CA ILE A 52 8.94 -7.50 -2.05
C ILE A 52 9.64 -8.85 -1.89
N GLU A 53 9.01 -9.94 -2.28
CA GLU A 53 9.61 -11.28 -2.18
C GLU A 53 10.86 -11.40 -3.05
N ALA A 54 10.84 -10.87 -4.27
CA ALA A 54 12.01 -10.84 -5.13
C ALA A 54 13.16 -10.04 -4.50
N MET A 55 12.86 -8.92 -3.87
CA MET A 55 13.86 -8.10 -3.17
C MET A 55 14.39 -8.77 -1.90
N GLN A 56 13.56 -9.54 -1.20
CA GLN A 56 14.01 -10.35 -0.07
C GLN A 56 14.95 -11.48 -0.53
N GLN A 57 14.62 -12.16 -1.62
CA GLN A 57 15.45 -13.22 -2.19
C GLN A 57 16.79 -12.72 -2.68
N SER A 58 16.83 -11.52 -3.25
CA SER A 58 18.09 -10.91 -3.73
C SER A 58 18.92 -10.21 -2.64
N GLY A 59 18.42 -10.18 -1.41
CA GLY A 59 19.09 -9.51 -0.30
C GLY A 59 18.93 -7.99 -0.24
N GLN A 60 18.09 -7.41 -1.11
CA GLN A 60 17.81 -5.96 -1.09
C GLN A 60 16.89 -5.55 0.06
N LEU A 61 16.08 -6.47 0.54
CA LEU A 61 15.25 -6.29 1.73
C LEU A 61 15.51 -7.41 2.73
N PRO A 62 15.33 -7.13 4.03
CA PRO A 62 15.41 -8.17 5.06
C PRO A 62 14.41 -9.30 4.80
N LYS A 63 14.76 -10.53 5.15
CA LYS A 63 13.91 -11.71 4.95
C LYS A 63 12.60 -11.66 5.75
N ASN A 64 12.57 -10.87 6.80
CA ASN A 64 11.38 -10.65 7.64
C ASN A 64 10.58 -9.40 7.27
N THR A 65 10.78 -8.85 6.10
CA THR A 65 9.98 -7.72 5.61
C THR A 65 8.53 -8.16 5.38
N LEU A 66 8.34 -9.32 4.78
CA LEU A 66 7.03 -9.91 4.52
C LEU A 66 7.12 -11.44 4.67
N CYS A 67 6.21 -12.03 5.43
CA CYS A 67 6.24 -13.46 5.77
C CYS A 67 4.91 -14.13 5.42
N ILE A 68 4.61 -14.20 4.13
CA ILE A 68 3.38 -14.83 3.66
C ILE A 68 3.62 -16.34 3.50
N PRO A 69 2.80 -17.19 4.14
CA PRO A 69 2.90 -18.64 3.96
C PRO A 69 2.66 -19.07 2.51
N ASP A 70 3.33 -20.12 2.07
CA ASP A 70 3.28 -20.59 0.68
C ASP A 70 1.89 -20.95 0.17
N ASN A 71 0.99 -21.35 1.06
CA ASN A 71 -0.36 -21.80 0.70
C ASN A 71 -1.42 -20.69 0.71
N VAL A 72 -1.02 -19.45 0.91
CA VAL A 72 -1.94 -18.31 0.87
C VAL A 72 -2.33 -17.99 -0.57
N THR A 73 -3.62 -17.87 -0.84
CA THR A 73 -4.15 -17.54 -2.17
C THR A 73 -4.19 -16.04 -2.41
N LYS A 74 -4.26 -15.64 -3.69
CA LYS A 74 -4.46 -14.23 -4.07
C LYS A 74 -5.72 -13.64 -3.46
N GLY A 75 -6.80 -14.44 -3.39
CA GLY A 75 -8.04 -14.01 -2.75
C GLY A 75 -7.87 -13.73 -1.27
N GLN A 76 -7.10 -14.55 -0.56
CA GLN A 76 -6.81 -14.33 0.86
C GLN A 76 -5.98 -13.05 1.07
N LEU A 77 -5.03 -12.75 0.19
CA LEU A 77 -4.28 -11.50 0.23
C LEU A 77 -5.21 -10.29 0.06
N ALA A 78 -6.11 -10.36 -0.93
CA ALA A 78 -7.08 -9.30 -1.18
C ALA A 78 -8.03 -9.10 0.01
N ASP A 79 -8.50 -10.19 0.61
CA ASP A 79 -9.37 -10.14 1.80
C ASP A 79 -8.65 -9.49 2.99
N ALA A 80 -7.40 -9.85 3.23
CA ALA A 80 -6.58 -9.28 4.30
C ALA A 80 -6.40 -7.75 4.13
N VAL A 81 -6.08 -7.32 2.92
CA VAL A 81 -5.90 -5.89 2.62
C VAL A 81 -7.23 -5.15 2.73
N LYS A 82 -8.31 -5.70 2.18
CA LYS A 82 -9.65 -5.09 2.27
C LYS A 82 -10.10 -4.94 3.72
N MET A 83 -9.90 -5.95 4.54
CA MET A 83 -10.24 -5.90 5.96
C MET A 83 -9.44 -4.82 6.70
N TYR A 84 -8.15 -4.75 6.46
CA TYR A 84 -7.29 -3.72 7.06
C TYR A 84 -7.74 -2.31 6.66
N LEU A 85 -7.98 -2.07 5.38
CA LEU A 85 -8.44 -0.77 4.88
C LEU A 85 -9.81 -0.40 5.45
N GLY A 86 -10.72 -1.36 5.56
CA GLY A 86 -12.04 -1.16 6.15
C GLY A 86 -11.97 -0.81 7.63
N SER A 87 -11.02 -1.38 8.37
CA SER A 87 -10.83 -1.16 9.81
C SER A 87 -10.02 0.09 10.13
N ASN A 88 -9.38 0.71 9.14
CA ASN A 88 -8.52 1.87 9.32
C ASN A 88 -8.91 3.03 8.40
N PRO A 89 -10.14 3.56 8.53
CA PRO A 89 -10.62 4.62 7.65
C PRO A 89 -9.79 5.90 7.71
N SER A 90 -9.18 6.19 8.84
CA SER A 90 -8.32 7.37 9.04
C SER A 90 -7.00 7.29 8.26
N ARG A 91 -6.63 6.10 7.76
CA ARG A 91 -5.39 5.89 7.02
C ARG A 91 -5.60 5.70 5.53
N ARG A 92 -6.83 5.49 5.07
CA ARG A 92 -7.13 5.18 3.67
C ARG A 92 -6.76 6.29 2.67
N HIS A 93 -6.54 7.51 3.12
CA HIS A 93 -6.06 8.60 2.26
C HIS A 93 -4.56 8.47 1.92
N LEU A 94 -3.84 7.61 2.63
CA LEU A 94 -2.41 7.37 2.38
C LEU A 94 -2.22 6.50 1.12
N ASP A 95 -0.96 6.40 0.68
CA ASP A 95 -0.61 5.60 -0.50
C ASP A 95 -0.91 4.11 -0.31
N ALA A 96 -1.58 3.52 -1.28
CA ALA A 96 -1.87 2.09 -1.28
C ALA A 96 -0.59 1.24 -1.25
N GLY A 97 0.46 1.71 -1.92
CA GLY A 97 1.77 1.03 -1.93
C GLY A 97 2.40 0.87 -0.57
N SER A 98 2.12 1.78 0.37
CA SER A 98 2.56 1.69 1.78
C SER A 98 1.59 0.89 2.63
N LEU A 99 0.30 1.02 2.37
CA LEU A 99 -0.74 0.36 3.18
C LEU A 99 -0.83 -1.14 2.93
N VAL A 100 -0.55 -1.62 1.72
CA VAL A 100 -0.61 -3.04 1.38
C VAL A 100 0.41 -3.86 2.19
N PRO A 101 1.70 -3.53 2.21
CA PRO A 101 2.65 -4.27 3.04
C PRO A 101 2.27 -4.23 4.53
N GLU A 102 1.81 -3.08 5.02
CA GLU A 102 1.36 -2.92 6.40
C GLU A 102 0.21 -3.86 6.74
N ALA A 103 -0.80 -3.93 5.87
CA ALA A 103 -1.94 -4.84 6.03
C ALA A 103 -1.51 -6.30 6.07
N LEU A 104 -0.60 -6.69 5.18
CA LEU A 104 -0.13 -8.07 5.08
C LEU A 104 0.78 -8.46 6.24
N GLN A 105 1.60 -7.54 6.73
CA GLN A 105 2.41 -7.77 7.93
C GLN A 105 1.55 -8.01 9.17
N ARG A 106 0.41 -7.36 9.26
CA ARG A 106 -0.53 -7.55 10.37
C ARG A 106 -1.29 -8.87 10.27
N SER A 107 -1.68 -9.25 9.06
CA SER A 107 -2.42 -10.51 8.82
C SER A 107 -1.52 -11.74 8.84
N PHE A 108 -0.28 -11.59 8.43
CA PHE A 108 0.73 -12.65 8.33
C PHE A 108 2.00 -12.24 9.08
N PRO A 109 1.95 -12.15 10.41
CA PRO A 109 3.13 -11.76 11.17
C PRO A 109 4.25 -12.77 10.98
N CYS A 110 5.49 -12.24 10.87
CA CYS A 110 6.66 -13.10 10.83
C CYS A 110 6.78 -13.83 12.17
N GLY A 111 6.76 -15.15 12.14
CA GLY A 111 6.88 -15.98 13.31
C GLY A 111 8.24 -15.75 13.99
N GLY A 112 8.17 -15.28 15.21
CA GLY A 112 9.37 -15.09 16.05
C GLY A 112 9.51 -16.20 17.03
#